data_db1b676ebe0ed33736fc7d93d14909a1
#
_entry.id   db1b676ebe0ed33736fc7d93d14909a1
#
_cell.length_a   1.000
_cell.length_b   1.000
_cell.length_c   1.000
_cell.angle_alpha   90.00
_cell.angle_beta   90.00
_cell.angle_gamma   90.00
#
_symmetry.space_group_name_H-M   'P 1'
#
loop_
_entity.id
_entity.type
_entity.pdbx_description
1 polymer ?
#
loop_
_entity_poly.entity_id
_entity_poly.type
_entity_poly.pdbx_seq_one_letter_code
_entity_poly.pdbx_strand_id
1 'polypeptide(L)'
;MRDAVERENKSPLIEQLQWQYSSFLLQDCVRIDDRQYSYVQFQRDAEESGFHVVKGVSRMAGSLLVQRDGDSVVVADVKKRCFVKVNEEDLSGVKHNEIVDLDVEGSRWEGDVLNDKPCGWGVLFDGSNRIVYEGFRVGEVNVCYGRQYYSDVGVIEYEGDLCEGLRWGRGAQYNRNGVTLTDGEWLDGEHVEKIVVLSEDSAWLHNHIEELVVGDNCCNGEEWKELDLRCFFLLRELTVGNQCFKNVEVFKCRQLSALERVEVGANSFTLSVVQEDDLSDSNRFFFLDSCPKVRELKIGPFSFVDYALCEIENVDALEVIQIGELELNSRNFESVSLELRSGRLHNE
;
A
#
# COMPACT_ATOMS: atom_id res chain seq x y z
N MET A 1 -5.38 16.10 15.05
CA MET A 1 -5.40 15.33 13.80
C MET A 1 -6.13 13.97 13.97
N ARG A 2 -6.14 13.35 15.14
CA ARG A 2 -6.96 12.15 15.41
C ARG A 2 -8.48 12.37 15.23
N ASP A 3 -9.00 13.53 15.60
CA ASP A 3 -10.44 13.80 15.63
C ASP A 3 -11.05 14.17 14.27
N ALA A 4 -10.25 14.35 13.23
CA ALA A 4 -10.73 14.70 11.89
C ALA A 4 -10.95 13.46 11.00
N VAL A 5 -10.43 12.30 11.40
CA VAL A 5 -10.52 11.03 10.63
C VAL A 5 -11.81 10.25 10.99
N GLU A 6 -12.46 10.58 12.11
CA GLU A 6 -13.60 9.83 12.63
C GLU A 6 -14.98 10.33 12.18
N ARG A 7 -15.07 11.33 11.31
CA ARG A 7 -16.36 11.87 10.87
C ARG A 7 -16.80 11.31 9.52
N GLU A 8 -17.74 10.42 9.63
CA GLU A 8 -18.87 10.08 8.75
C GLU A 8 -18.73 10.32 7.24
N ASN A 9 -18.91 9.26 6.49
CA ASN A 9 -18.98 9.04 5.04
C ASN A 9 -17.63 8.69 4.40
N LYS A 10 -17.26 7.44 4.61
CA LYS A 10 -16.06 6.87 4.01
C LYS A 10 -16.45 6.20 2.70
N SER A 11 -15.85 6.59 1.59
CA SER A 11 -15.98 5.82 0.36
C SER A 11 -15.43 4.41 0.59
N PRO A 12 -15.92 3.38 -0.12
CA PRO A 12 -15.40 2.01 -0.04
C PRO A 12 -13.89 1.95 -0.22
N LEU A 13 -13.35 2.82 -1.10
CA LEU A 13 -11.92 3.02 -1.29
C LEU A 13 -11.24 3.46 0.00
N ILE A 14 -11.77 4.47 0.68
CA ILE A 14 -11.20 5.01 1.91
C ILE A 14 -11.29 4.01 3.05
N GLU A 15 -12.40 3.26 3.19
CA GLU A 15 -12.51 2.22 4.21
C GLU A 15 -11.49 1.10 4.01
N GLN A 16 -11.36 0.61 2.78
CA GLN A 16 -10.38 -0.41 2.44
C GLN A 16 -8.95 0.06 2.68
N LEU A 17 -8.64 1.29 2.27
CA LEU A 17 -7.33 1.90 2.46
C LEU A 17 -7.06 2.25 3.93
N GLN A 18 -8.07 2.69 4.69
CA GLN A 18 -7.91 2.95 6.12
C GLN A 18 -7.65 1.66 6.90
N TRP A 19 -8.25 0.56 6.51
CA TRP A 19 -7.93 -0.74 7.12
C TRP A 19 -6.47 -1.11 6.87
N GLN A 20 -5.98 -0.95 5.65
CA GLN A 20 -4.58 -1.16 5.31
C GLN A 20 -3.67 -0.12 5.99
N TYR A 21 -4.07 1.15 5.99
CA TYR A 21 -3.28 2.28 6.49
C TYR A 21 -3.28 2.38 8.02
N SER A 22 -4.38 2.05 8.71
CA SER A 22 -4.41 2.06 10.18
C SER A 22 -3.44 1.07 10.79
N SER A 23 -3.16 -0.03 10.11
CA SER A 23 -2.11 -0.97 10.53
C SER A 23 -0.69 -0.40 10.39
N PHE A 24 -0.49 0.64 9.56
CA PHE A 24 0.78 1.38 9.44
C PHE A 24 0.89 2.55 10.42
N LEU A 25 -0.23 3.20 10.74
CA LEU A 25 -0.27 4.42 11.55
C LEU A 25 -0.35 4.17 13.06
N LEU A 26 -0.40 2.93 13.51
CA LEU A 26 -0.36 2.63 14.93
C LEU A 26 0.91 3.21 15.55
N GLN A 27 0.71 4.13 16.49
CA GLN A 27 1.74 4.96 17.17
C GLN A 27 2.64 4.15 18.10
N ASP A 28 2.79 2.89 17.84
CA ASP A 28 3.57 2.01 18.67
C ASP A 28 5.04 2.11 18.32
N CYS A 29 5.86 1.80 19.28
CA CYS A 29 7.29 1.87 19.17
C CYS A 29 7.85 0.48 18.86
N VAL A 30 8.76 0.42 17.88
CA VAL A 30 9.60 -0.76 17.64
C VAL A 30 10.91 -0.54 18.41
N ARG A 31 11.29 -1.49 19.25
CA ARG A 31 12.57 -1.48 19.97
C ARG A 31 13.56 -2.38 19.26
N ILE A 32 14.67 -1.80 18.81
CA ILE A 32 15.77 -2.54 18.21
C ILE A 32 17.07 -2.04 18.87
N ASP A 33 17.86 -2.92 19.44
CA ASP A 33 19.15 -2.60 20.07
C ASP A 33 19.05 -1.39 21.04
N ASP A 34 18.14 -1.44 22.02
CA ASP A 34 17.84 -0.38 22.99
C ASP A 34 17.35 0.96 22.41
N ARG A 35 17.19 1.06 21.09
CA ARG A 35 16.59 2.23 20.45
C ARG A 35 15.10 2.00 20.26
N GLN A 36 14.35 3.00 20.65
CA GLN A 36 12.91 3.04 20.45
C GLN A 36 12.60 3.89 19.22
N TYR A 37 11.98 3.27 18.22
CA TYR A 37 11.51 3.97 17.03
C TYR A 37 9.98 4.09 17.10
N SER A 38 9.43 5.27 16.82
CA SER A 38 8.04 5.34 16.41
C SER A 38 7.89 4.58 15.08
N TYR A 39 6.78 3.92 14.86
CA TYR A 39 6.58 3.18 13.62
C TYR A 39 6.72 4.08 12.37
N VAL A 40 6.24 5.32 12.45
CA VAL A 40 6.37 6.33 11.38
C VAL A 40 7.84 6.70 11.14
N GLN A 41 8.65 6.86 12.20
CA GLN A 41 10.07 7.14 12.04
C GLN A 41 10.81 5.95 11.45
N PHE A 42 10.50 4.75 11.91
CA PHE A 42 11.04 3.51 11.37
C PHE A 42 10.71 3.35 9.87
N GLN A 43 9.46 3.61 9.47
CA GLN A 43 9.05 3.59 8.07
C GLN A 43 9.84 4.58 7.24
N ARG A 44 9.99 5.82 7.70
CA ARG A 44 10.77 6.85 7.02
C ARG A 44 12.24 6.47 6.86
N ASP A 45 12.87 6.02 7.94
CA ASP A 45 14.28 5.62 7.91
C ASP A 45 14.51 4.41 7.00
N ALA A 46 13.56 3.49 6.91
CA ALA A 46 13.58 2.37 6.00
C ALA A 46 13.46 2.82 4.54
N GLU A 47 12.53 3.70 4.23
CA GLU A 47 12.32 4.24 2.88
C GLU A 47 13.52 5.07 2.40
N GLU A 48 14.10 5.92 3.25
CA GLU A 48 15.33 6.69 2.97
C GLU A 48 16.54 5.77 2.71
N SER A 49 16.52 4.58 3.31
CA SER A 49 17.55 3.54 3.10
C SER A 49 17.26 2.64 1.88
N GLY A 50 16.21 2.94 1.11
CA GLY A 50 15.82 2.19 -0.09
C GLY A 50 15.05 0.90 0.21
N PHE A 51 14.40 0.80 1.36
CA PHE A 51 13.54 -0.32 1.73
C PHE A 51 12.07 0.03 1.58
N HIS A 52 11.31 -0.91 1.04
CA HIS A 52 9.87 -0.82 1.04
C HIS A 52 9.32 -1.34 2.36
N VAL A 53 8.53 -0.52 3.02
CA VAL A 53 7.78 -0.93 4.19
C VAL A 53 6.42 -1.43 3.73
N VAL A 54 6.20 -2.73 3.87
CA VAL A 54 4.91 -3.35 3.64
C VAL A 54 4.29 -3.64 5.02
N LYS A 55 2.98 -3.54 5.16
CA LYS A 55 2.19 -3.70 6.40
C LYS A 55 2.88 -4.65 7.39
N GLY A 56 3.46 -4.10 8.43
CA GLY A 56 4.11 -4.85 9.47
C GLY A 56 5.42 -5.55 9.13
N VAL A 57 5.87 -5.57 7.88
CA VAL A 57 7.15 -6.19 7.47
C VAL A 57 8.05 -5.15 6.83
N SER A 58 9.27 -5.02 7.34
CA SER A 58 10.25 -4.06 6.83
C SER A 58 11.65 -4.63 6.87
N ARG A 59 12.45 -4.31 5.87
CA ARG A 59 13.88 -4.63 5.85
C ARG A 59 14.68 -3.42 6.27
N MET A 60 15.50 -3.58 7.29
CA MET A 60 16.51 -2.60 7.71
C MET A 60 17.89 -3.04 7.30
N ALA A 61 18.78 -2.06 7.15
CA ALA A 61 20.22 -2.21 6.88
C ALA A 61 20.72 -3.65 6.70
N GLY A 62 20.75 -4.12 5.48
CA GLY A 62 21.34 -5.39 5.08
C GLY A 62 20.42 -6.60 5.24
N SER A 63 20.32 -7.21 6.39
CA SER A 63 19.65 -8.51 6.56
C SER A 63 18.55 -8.53 7.62
N LEU A 64 18.37 -7.44 8.36
CA LEU A 64 17.34 -7.38 9.40
C LEU A 64 15.98 -7.18 8.77
N LEU A 65 15.05 -8.05 9.14
CA LEU A 65 13.66 -8.02 8.74
C LEU A 65 12.81 -7.87 10.00
N VAL A 66 11.99 -6.83 10.02
CA VAL A 66 11.10 -6.54 11.14
C VAL A 66 9.67 -6.78 10.69
N GLN A 67 8.99 -7.60 11.43
CA GLN A 67 7.57 -7.87 11.25
C GLN A 67 6.82 -7.39 12.47
N ARG A 68 5.70 -6.72 12.25
CA ARG A 68 4.79 -6.32 13.29
C ARG A 68 3.38 -6.75 12.93
N ASP A 69 2.73 -7.37 13.89
CA ASP A 69 1.34 -7.76 13.82
C ASP A 69 0.65 -7.41 15.14
N GLY A 70 -0.24 -6.43 15.10
CA GLY A 70 -0.86 -5.87 16.30
C GLY A 70 0.20 -5.45 17.32
N ASP A 71 0.17 -6.06 18.50
CA ASP A 71 1.13 -5.83 19.58
C ASP A 71 2.39 -6.72 19.48
N SER A 72 2.42 -7.63 18.51
CA SER A 72 3.54 -8.56 18.33
C SER A 72 4.63 -7.96 17.43
N VAL A 73 5.87 -8.10 17.86
CA VAL A 73 7.05 -7.67 17.09
C VAL A 73 8.03 -8.82 16.97
N VAL A 74 8.38 -9.16 15.73
CA VAL A 74 9.41 -10.14 15.42
C VAL A 74 10.51 -9.47 14.62
N VAL A 75 11.76 -9.63 15.04
CA VAL A 75 12.94 -9.15 14.32
C VAL A 75 13.83 -10.34 14.01
N ALA A 76 14.10 -10.55 12.72
CA ALA A 76 14.93 -11.64 12.24
C ALA A 76 16.16 -11.12 11.49
N ASP A 77 17.33 -11.68 11.76
CA ASP A 77 18.50 -11.55 10.88
C ASP A 77 18.46 -12.68 9.84
N VAL A 78 17.99 -12.38 8.65
CA VAL A 78 17.81 -13.34 7.55
C VAL A 78 19.17 -13.96 7.13
N LYS A 79 20.24 -13.17 7.15
CA LYS A 79 21.57 -13.62 6.77
C LYS A 79 22.17 -14.58 7.80
N LYS A 80 21.96 -14.30 9.06
CA LYS A 80 22.43 -15.16 10.17
C LYS A 80 21.47 -16.29 10.49
N ARG A 81 20.24 -16.26 9.92
CA ARG A 81 19.18 -17.23 10.17
C ARG A 81 18.84 -17.36 11.65
N CYS A 82 18.71 -16.26 12.36
CA CYS A 82 18.33 -16.25 13.77
C CYS A 82 17.37 -15.10 14.08
N PHE A 83 16.55 -15.26 15.10
CA PHE A 83 15.80 -14.16 15.68
C PHE A 83 16.71 -13.26 16.52
N VAL A 84 16.51 -11.95 16.34
CA VAL A 84 17.09 -10.91 17.21
C VAL A 84 16.11 -10.59 18.32
N LYS A 85 14.80 -10.59 18.03
CA LYS A 85 13.74 -10.33 19.00
C LYS A 85 12.45 -11.04 18.60
N VAL A 86 11.73 -11.55 19.59
CA VAL A 86 10.34 -12.04 19.47
C VAL A 86 9.59 -11.47 20.66
N ASN A 87 8.76 -10.46 20.46
CA ASN A 87 8.04 -9.75 21.50
C ASN A 87 8.97 -9.34 22.67
N GLU A 88 8.56 -9.63 23.89
CA GLU A 88 9.37 -9.48 25.13
C GLU A 88 9.99 -10.82 25.58
N GLU A 89 9.97 -11.86 24.75
CA GLU A 89 10.51 -13.19 25.10
C GLU A 89 12.04 -13.16 25.18
N ASP A 90 12.57 -13.85 26.17
CA ASP A 90 14.00 -14.09 26.30
C ASP A 90 14.45 -15.20 25.37
N LEU A 91 15.17 -14.85 24.34
CA LEU A 91 15.69 -15.77 23.33
C LEU A 91 16.96 -16.53 23.77
N SER A 92 17.51 -16.25 24.98
CA SER A 92 18.69 -16.94 25.48
C SER A 92 18.49 -18.44 25.70
N GLY A 93 17.22 -18.87 25.84
CA GLY A 93 16.82 -20.27 25.96
C GLY A 93 16.61 -21.01 24.63
N VAL A 94 16.82 -20.37 23.50
CA VAL A 94 16.68 -21.03 22.19
C VAL A 94 17.75 -22.11 22.02
N LYS A 95 17.30 -23.32 21.74
CA LYS A 95 18.14 -24.45 21.36
C LYS A 95 18.19 -24.58 19.85
N HIS A 96 19.36 -24.83 19.31
CA HIS A 96 19.59 -24.95 17.86
C HIS A 96 19.68 -26.40 17.42
N ASN A 97 19.26 -26.70 16.20
CA ASN A 97 19.30 -28.01 15.57
C ASN A 97 18.55 -29.11 16.36
N GLU A 98 17.45 -28.72 16.98
CA GLU A 98 16.55 -29.66 17.68
C GLU A 98 15.55 -30.25 16.69
N ILE A 99 14.99 -31.41 17.05
CA ILE A 99 13.92 -32.07 16.31
C ILE A 99 12.70 -32.12 17.22
N VAL A 100 11.58 -31.59 16.74
CA VAL A 100 10.30 -31.58 17.44
C VAL A 100 9.21 -32.20 16.56
N ASP A 101 8.57 -33.25 17.05
CA ASP A 101 7.38 -33.82 16.44
C ASP A 101 6.20 -32.87 16.68
N LEU A 102 5.49 -32.48 15.60
CA LEU A 102 4.43 -31.48 15.66
C LEU A 102 3.04 -32.10 15.76
N ASP A 103 2.86 -33.30 15.19
CA ASP A 103 1.58 -33.98 15.17
C ASP A 103 1.74 -35.52 15.16
N VAL A 104 0.61 -36.21 15.27
CA VAL A 104 0.55 -37.70 15.27
C VAL A 104 0.71 -38.32 13.86
N GLU A 105 0.64 -37.47 12.82
CA GLU A 105 0.79 -37.88 11.41
C GLU A 105 2.25 -37.91 10.98
N GLY A 106 3.16 -37.45 11.86
CA GLY A 106 4.60 -37.50 11.67
C GLY A 106 5.21 -36.26 11.07
N SER A 107 4.46 -35.15 11.06
CA SER A 107 5.05 -33.85 10.73
C SER A 107 6.03 -33.44 11.82
N ARG A 108 7.20 -32.90 11.42
CA ARG A 108 8.24 -32.49 12.37
C ARG A 108 8.95 -31.21 11.93
N TRP A 109 9.47 -30.51 12.92
CA TRP A 109 10.34 -29.39 12.77
C TRP A 109 11.78 -29.77 13.11
N GLU A 110 12.72 -29.37 12.25
CA GLU A 110 14.16 -29.52 12.50
C GLU A 110 14.79 -28.13 12.44
N GLY A 111 15.19 -27.56 13.61
CA GLY A 111 15.71 -26.21 13.67
C GLY A 111 15.76 -25.62 15.07
N ASP A 112 15.53 -24.31 15.14
CA ASP A 112 15.54 -23.57 16.39
C ASP A 112 14.26 -23.81 17.18
N VAL A 113 14.41 -24.06 18.47
CA VAL A 113 13.32 -24.43 19.40
C VAL A 113 13.42 -23.66 20.69
N LEU A 114 12.32 -23.12 21.16
CA LEU A 114 12.16 -22.50 22.48
C LEU A 114 10.94 -23.12 23.16
N ASN A 115 11.12 -23.63 24.38
CA ASN A 115 10.06 -24.27 25.16
C ASN A 115 9.33 -25.40 24.38
N ASP A 116 10.12 -26.23 23.70
CA ASP A 116 9.65 -27.40 22.91
C ASP A 116 8.73 -27.00 21.73
N LYS A 117 8.84 -25.77 21.24
CA LYS A 117 8.12 -25.28 20.06
C LYS A 117 9.10 -24.62 19.07
N PRO A 118 8.81 -24.67 17.76
CA PRO A 118 9.56 -23.92 16.76
C PRO A 118 9.70 -22.44 17.15
N CYS A 119 10.93 -21.93 17.17
CA CYS A 119 11.18 -20.53 17.45
C CYS A 119 12.52 -20.10 16.82
N GLY A 120 12.49 -19.80 15.54
CA GLY A 120 13.67 -19.41 14.78
C GLY A 120 13.69 -20.05 13.40
N TRP A 121 14.90 -20.29 12.90
CA TRP A 121 15.13 -20.87 11.59
C TRP A 121 15.13 -22.41 11.63
N GLY A 122 14.52 -23.04 10.63
CA GLY A 122 14.53 -24.49 10.50
C GLY A 122 13.81 -24.97 9.25
N VAL A 123 13.55 -26.28 9.25
CA VAL A 123 12.89 -26.99 8.15
C VAL A 123 11.69 -27.75 8.70
N LEU A 124 10.56 -27.59 8.05
CA LEU A 124 9.32 -28.34 8.33
C LEU A 124 9.18 -29.48 7.34
N PHE A 125 8.97 -30.65 7.86
CA PHE A 125 8.69 -31.88 7.10
C PHE A 125 7.25 -32.30 7.31
N ASP A 126 6.64 -32.87 6.27
CA ASP A 126 5.35 -33.58 6.38
C ASP A 126 5.53 -35.00 6.91
N GLY A 127 4.41 -35.68 7.20
CA GLY A 127 4.39 -37.07 7.68
C GLY A 127 4.99 -38.09 6.71
N SER A 128 5.26 -37.71 5.46
CA SER A 128 5.94 -38.53 4.46
C SER A 128 7.44 -38.20 4.35
N ASN A 129 7.98 -37.41 5.29
CA ASN A 129 9.38 -36.97 5.32
C ASN A 129 9.80 -36.10 4.14
N ARG A 130 8.87 -35.31 3.60
CA ARG A 130 9.13 -34.38 2.51
C ARG A 130 9.16 -32.95 3.05
N ILE A 131 10.08 -32.14 2.54
CA ILE A 131 10.15 -30.72 2.94
C ILE A 131 8.92 -29.98 2.42
N VAL A 132 8.25 -29.26 3.31
CA VAL A 132 7.13 -28.36 2.98
C VAL A 132 7.46 -26.90 3.19
N TYR A 133 8.41 -26.63 4.11
CA TYR A 133 8.84 -25.25 4.40
C TYR A 133 10.28 -25.23 4.93
N GLU A 134 11.03 -24.18 4.59
CA GLU A 134 12.31 -23.82 5.18
C GLU A 134 12.30 -22.32 5.48
N GLY A 135 12.55 -21.90 6.71
CA GLY A 135 12.52 -20.49 7.06
C GLY A 135 12.30 -20.23 8.54
N PHE A 136 11.85 -19.00 8.84
CA PHE A 136 11.53 -18.59 10.20
C PHE A 136 10.12 -19.04 10.61
N ARG A 137 10.01 -19.56 11.83
CA ARG A 137 8.75 -20.02 12.40
C ARG A 137 8.66 -19.66 13.88
N VAL A 138 7.48 -19.26 14.34
CA VAL A 138 7.12 -19.08 15.75
C VAL A 138 5.91 -19.95 16.05
N GLY A 139 6.09 -20.98 16.87
CA GLY A 139 5.04 -21.96 17.14
C GLY A 139 4.55 -22.63 15.84
N GLU A 140 3.29 -22.37 15.49
CA GLU A 140 2.65 -22.96 14.31
C GLU A 140 2.69 -22.04 13.08
N VAL A 141 3.22 -20.81 13.20
CA VAL A 141 3.12 -19.76 12.19
C VAL A 141 4.46 -19.51 11.50
N ASN A 142 4.47 -19.56 10.17
CA ASN A 142 5.60 -19.15 9.37
C ASN A 142 5.66 -17.61 9.31
N VAL A 143 6.83 -17.04 9.57
CA VAL A 143 7.00 -15.59 9.72
C VAL A 143 8.26 -15.09 9.02
N CYS A 144 8.35 -13.79 8.85
CA CYS A 144 9.52 -13.08 8.34
C CYS A 144 9.92 -13.48 6.92
N TYR A 145 10.69 -14.57 6.77
CA TYR A 145 11.22 -15.02 5.49
C TYR A 145 11.31 -16.53 5.43
N GLY A 146 10.99 -17.10 4.28
CA GLY A 146 11.12 -18.53 4.08
C GLY A 146 10.87 -18.99 2.65
N ARG A 147 10.94 -20.30 2.49
CA ARG A 147 10.66 -21.04 1.27
C ARG A 147 9.55 -22.06 1.51
N GLN A 148 8.52 -21.98 0.70
CA GLN A 148 7.45 -22.99 0.63
C GLN A 148 7.78 -23.95 -0.53
N TYR A 149 7.43 -25.22 -0.38
CA TYR A 149 7.76 -26.24 -1.38
C TYR A 149 6.50 -26.96 -1.88
N TYR A 150 6.51 -27.29 -3.16
CA TYR A 150 5.66 -28.36 -3.68
C TYR A 150 6.17 -29.69 -3.13
N SER A 151 5.59 -30.17 -2.03
CA SER A 151 6.10 -31.31 -1.27
C SER A 151 6.16 -32.60 -2.08
N ASP A 152 5.34 -32.75 -3.13
CA ASP A 152 5.32 -33.92 -4.02
C ASP A 152 6.50 -33.98 -4.99
N VAL A 153 7.10 -32.84 -5.36
CA VAL A 153 8.23 -32.74 -6.30
C VAL A 153 9.49 -32.15 -5.68
N GLY A 154 9.41 -31.57 -4.47
CA GLY A 154 10.55 -30.99 -3.77
C GLY A 154 11.10 -29.70 -4.42
N VAL A 155 10.31 -29.04 -5.24
CA VAL A 155 10.66 -27.76 -5.89
C VAL A 155 10.09 -26.62 -5.08
N ILE A 156 10.81 -25.51 -4.99
CA ILE A 156 10.32 -24.27 -4.34
C ILE A 156 9.05 -23.80 -5.07
N GLU A 157 8.00 -23.56 -4.30
CA GLU A 157 6.77 -22.92 -4.76
C GLU A 157 6.84 -21.41 -4.57
N TYR A 158 7.37 -20.98 -3.42
CA TYR A 158 7.52 -19.57 -3.07
C TYR A 158 8.78 -19.35 -2.26
N GLU A 159 9.47 -18.27 -2.50
CA GLU A 159 10.57 -17.78 -1.69
C GLU A 159 10.40 -16.29 -1.44
N GLY A 160 10.32 -15.87 -0.18
CA GLY A 160 10.12 -14.46 0.14
C GLY A 160 9.67 -14.21 1.56
N ASP A 161 9.17 -13.00 1.77
CA ASP A 161 8.69 -12.52 3.05
C ASP A 161 7.31 -13.14 3.37
N LEU A 162 7.07 -13.39 4.65
CA LEU A 162 5.86 -14.02 5.17
C LEU A 162 5.37 -13.28 6.41
N CYS A 163 4.06 -13.07 6.51
CA CYS A 163 3.38 -12.54 7.68
C CYS A 163 2.19 -13.42 8.03
N GLU A 164 2.07 -13.86 9.28
CA GLU A 164 0.99 -14.75 9.73
C GLU A 164 0.79 -16.01 8.86
N GLY A 165 1.87 -16.53 8.29
CA GLY A 165 1.83 -17.68 7.38
C GLY A 165 1.46 -17.34 5.94
N LEU A 166 1.06 -16.11 5.64
CA LEU A 166 0.72 -15.65 4.31
C LEU A 166 1.94 -15.01 3.61
N ARG A 167 1.96 -15.05 2.28
CA ARG A 167 2.93 -14.34 1.46
C ARG A 167 2.72 -12.84 1.64
N TRP A 168 3.80 -12.15 1.99
CA TRP A 168 3.72 -10.74 2.35
C TRP A 168 5.05 -10.04 2.08
N GLY A 169 5.02 -8.82 1.52
CA GLY A 169 6.23 -8.12 1.16
C GLY A 169 6.87 -8.70 -0.09
N ARG A 170 8.19 -8.74 -0.15
CA ARG A 170 8.88 -9.14 -1.36
C ARG A 170 9.05 -10.66 -1.46
N GLY A 171 8.69 -11.21 -2.63
CA GLY A 171 8.85 -12.64 -2.87
C GLY A 171 8.67 -13.04 -4.32
N ALA A 172 9.11 -14.25 -4.63
CA ALA A 172 8.98 -14.86 -5.93
C ALA A 172 8.20 -16.18 -5.84
N GLN A 173 7.29 -16.40 -6.77
CA GLN A 173 6.56 -17.65 -6.96
C GLN A 173 7.10 -18.41 -8.16
N TYR A 174 7.16 -19.72 -8.02
CA TYR A 174 7.66 -20.62 -9.06
C TYR A 174 6.61 -21.68 -9.40
N ASN A 175 6.68 -22.19 -10.62
CA ASN A 175 5.90 -23.36 -11.00
C ASN A 175 6.63 -24.66 -10.58
N ARG A 176 5.97 -25.82 -10.78
CA ARG A 176 6.52 -27.15 -10.46
C ARG A 176 7.79 -27.53 -11.23
N ASN A 177 8.17 -26.77 -12.27
CA ASN A 177 9.42 -26.96 -13.02
C ASN A 177 10.52 -25.99 -12.55
N GLY A 178 10.27 -25.18 -11.50
CA GLY A 178 11.22 -24.18 -11.01
C GLY A 178 11.32 -22.92 -11.86
N VAL A 179 10.38 -22.69 -12.77
CA VAL A 179 10.32 -21.45 -13.55
C VAL A 179 9.55 -20.39 -12.77
N THR A 180 10.12 -19.20 -12.66
CA THR A 180 9.47 -18.05 -12.00
C THR A 180 8.16 -17.70 -12.71
N LEU A 181 7.08 -17.65 -11.96
CA LEU A 181 5.76 -17.19 -12.40
C LEU A 181 5.59 -15.70 -12.13
N THR A 182 5.89 -15.29 -10.90
CA THR A 182 5.79 -13.91 -10.44
C THR A 182 6.98 -13.58 -9.54
N ASP A 183 7.47 -12.36 -9.61
CA ASP A 183 8.48 -11.79 -8.72
C ASP A 183 8.10 -10.35 -8.42
N GLY A 184 7.84 -10.02 -7.18
CA GLY A 184 7.35 -8.70 -6.79
C GLY A 184 6.91 -8.62 -5.34
N GLU A 185 5.93 -7.73 -5.13
CA GLU A 185 5.32 -7.50 -3.83
C GLU A 185 4.09 -8.37 -3.64
N TRP A 186 3.85 -8.79 -2.41
CA TRP A 186 2.76 -9.66 -2.00
C TRP A 186 2.01 -9.07 -0.80
N LEU A 187 0.70 -9.19 -0.78
CA LEU A 187 -0.16 -8.79 0.33
C LEU A 187 -1.23 -9.86 0.56
N ASP A 188 -1.41 -10.30 1.80
CA ASP A 188 -2.41 -11.29 2.20
C ASP A 188 -2.42 -12.57 1.33
N GLY A 189 -1.24 -12.99 0.84
CA GLY A 189 -1.07 -14.17 -0.02
C GLY A 189 -1.19 -13.91 -1.52
N GLU A 190 -1.64 -12.72 -1.92
CA GLU A 190 -1.84 -12.33 -3.32
C GLU A 190 -0.69 -11.48 -3.87
N HIS A 191 -0.34 -11.68 -5.14
CA HIS A 191 0.63 -10.82 -5.82
C HIS A 191 0.05 -9.43 -6.08
N VAL A 192 0.83 -8.39 -5.76
CA VAL A 192 0.41 -7.00 -5.90
C VAL A 192 0.58 -6.53 -7.34
N GLU A 193 -0.53 -6.21 -7.98
CA GLU A 193 -0.52 -5.59 -9.29
C GLU A 193 -0.22 -4.09 -9.15
N LYS A 194 0.77 -3.59 -9.88
CA LYS A 194 1.15 -2.17 -9.85
C LYS A 194 0.20 -1.28 -10.64
N ILE A 195 -0.46 -1.86 -11.63
CA ILE A 195 -1.47 -1.22 -12.47
C ILE A 195 -2.81 -1.77 -12.07
N VAL A 196 -3.67 -0.92 -11.54
CA VAL A 196 -5.02 -1.32 -11.12
C VAL A 196 -6.06 -0.61 -11.96
N VAL A 197 -6.96 -1.40 -12.53
CA VAL A 197 -8.11 -0.90 -13.30
C VAL A 197 -9.37 -1.06 -12.47
N LEU A 198 -9.94 0.06 -12.02
CA LEU A 198 -11.24 0.14 -11.38
C LEU A 198 -12.33 0.04 -12.42
N SER A 199 -13.11 -1.03 -12.38
CA SER A 199 -14.38 -1.19 -13.12
C SER A 199 -15.51 -1.38 -12.11
N GLU A 200 -16.77 -1.32 -12.55
CA GLU A 200 -17.97 -1.13 -11.72
C GLU A 200 -18.06 -1.95 -10.42
N ASP A 201 -17.36 -3.07 -10.25
CA ASP A 201 -17.68 -4.00 -9.17
C ASP A 201 -16.54 -4.45 -8.27
N SER A 202 -15.30 -4.29 -8.63
CA SER A 202 -14.21 -4.65 -7.70
C SER A 202 -12.82 -4.35 -8.25
N ALA A 203 -12.10 -3.50 -7.59
CA ALA A 203 -10.65 -3.56 -7.63
C ALA A 203 -10.15 -3.66 -6.20
N TRP A 204 -9.21 -4.55 -5.99
CA TRP A 204 -8.46 -4.57 -4.77
C TRP A 204 -7.47 -3.41 -4.78
N LEU A 205 -7.69 -2.43 -3.91
CA LEU A 205 -6.90 -1.22 -3.82
C LEU A 205 -5.89 -1.36 -2.68
N HIS A 206 -4.64 -1.06 -2.98
CA HIS A 206 -3.54 -1.14 -2.03
C HIS A 206 -2.54 0.01 -2.25
N ASN A 207 -1.70 0.28 -1.29
CA ASN A 207 -0.77 1.42 -1.31
C ASN A 207 0.44 1.25 -2.26
N HIS A 208 0.60 0.09 -2.90
CA HIS A 208 1.66 -0.19 -3.88
C HIS A 208 1.26 0.08 -5.33
N ILE A 209 0.09 0.67 -5.57
CA ILE A 209 -0.38 1.04 -6.91
C ILE A 209 0.55 2.13 -7.47
N GLU A 210 1.09 1.88 -8.66
CA GLU A 210 1.85 2.86 -9.43
C GLU A 210 0.99 3.54 -10.51
N GLU A 211 0.01 2.83 -11.06
CA GLU A 211 -0.95 3.35 -12.04
C GLU A 211 -2.36 2.97 -11.63
N LEU A 212 -3.23 3.98 -11.49
CA LEU A 212 -4.65 3.79 -11.21
C LEU A 212 -5.47 4.27 -12.40
N VAL A 213 -6.19 3.33 -13.01
CA VAL A 213 -7.09 3.59 -14.12
C VAL A 213 -8.52 3.36 -13.67
N VAL A 214 -9.36 4.37 -13.74
CA VAL A 214 -10.80 4.27 -13.46
C VAL A 214 -11.54 4.21 -14.79
N GLY A 215 -12.30 3.15 -15.02
CA GLY A 215 -13.09 2.98 -16.22
C GLY A 215 -14.24 3.99 -16.32
N ASP A 216 -14.85 4.10 -17.48
CA ASP A 216 -16.00 5.00 -17.70
C ASP A 216 -17.19 4.64 -16.80
N ASN A 217 -17.94 5.64 -16.35
CA ASN A 217 -19.14 5.52 -15.52
C ASN A 217 -18.93 4.87 -14.14
N CYS A 218 -17.72 4.84 -13.64
CA CYS A 218 -17.38 4.21 -12.37
C CYS A 218 -17.45 5.16 -11.17
N CYS A 219 -17.55 4.59 -9.97
CA CYS A 219 -17.47 5.28 -8.69
C CYS A 219 -18.51 6.40 -8.52
N ASN A 220 -19.74 6.16 -8.98
CA ASN A 220 -20.84 7.13 -8.94
C ASN A 220 -21.82 6.92 -7.78
N GLY A 221 -21.52 6.02 -6.82
CA GLY A 221 -22.32 5.79 -5.63
C GLY A 221 -22.37 7.02 -4.70
N GLU A 222 -23.37 7.10 -3.84
CA GLU A 222 -23.51 8.20 -2.88
C GLU A 222 -22.47 8.16 -1.74
N GLU A 223 -21.85 7.01 -1.56
CA GLU A 223 -20.74 6.78 -0.63
C GLU A 223 -19.45 7.52 -1.03
N TRP A 224 -19.28 7.80 -2.32
CA TRP A 224 -18.13 8.53 -2.83
C TRP A 224 -18.26 10.04 -2.60
N LYS A 225 -17.99 10.51 -1.36
CA LYS A 225 -18.02 11.94 -1.02
C LYS A 225 -16.65 12.61 -1.09
N GLU A 226 -15.62 11.85 -0.83
CA GLU A 226 -14.24 12.33 -0.86
C GLU A 226 -13.35 11.32 -1.58
N LEU A 227 -12.47 11.80 -2.45
CA LEU A 227 -11.39 11.03 -3.05
C LEU A 227 -10.06 11.60 -2.58
N ASP A 228 -9.47 10.99 -1.56
CA ASP A 228 -8.17 11.36 -1.01
C ASP A 228 -7.12 10.32 -1.40
N LEU A 229 -6.17 10.72 -2.25
CA LEU A 229 -5.18 9.81 -2.83
C LEU A 229 -3.87 9.73 -2.03
N ARG A 230 -3.75 10.39 -0.88
CA ARG A 230 -2.50 10.45 -0.09
C ARG A 230 -1.94 9.09 0.32
N CYS A 231 -2.78 8.07 0.38
CA CYS A 231 -2.35 6.71 0.72
C CYS A 231 -1.67 5.97 -0.44
N PHE A 232 -1.81 6.45 -1.68
CA PHE A 232 -1.14 5.88 -2.84
C PHE A 232 0.21 6.57 -3.08
N PHE A 233 1.12 6.49 -2.14
CA PHE A 233 2.39 7.22 -2.17
C PHE A 233 3.35 6.80 -3.31
N LEU A 234 3.12 5.64 -3.94
CA LEU A 234 3.86 5.17 -5.13
C LEU A 234 3.15 5.54 -6.44
N LEU A 235 1.95 6.13 -6.38
CA LEU A 235 1.17 6.45 -7.56
C LEU A 235 1.93 7.43 -8.47
N ARG A 236 2.12 7.01 -9.72
CA ARG A 236 2.77 7.79 -10.77
C ARG A 236 1.77 8.34 -11.77
N GLU A 237 0.75 7.57 -12.10
CA GLU A 237 -0.26 7.95 -13.08
C GLU A 237 -1.67 7.69 -12.55
N LEU A 238 -2.52 8.70 -12.65
CA LEU A 238 -3.96 8.60 -12.40
C LEU A 238 -4.69 8.89 -13.71
N THR A 239 -5.46 7.93 -14.17
CA THR A 239 -6.38 8.10 -15.32
C THR A 239 -7.79 7.83 -14.86
N VAL A 240 -8.67 8.82 -14.99
CA VAL A 240 -10.09 8.71 -14.70
C VAL A 240 -10.86 8.77 -16.01
N GLY A 241 -11.71 7.80 -16.25
CA GLY A 241 -12.57 7.75 -17.41
C GLY A 241 -13.67 8.82 -17.43
N ASN A 242 -14.58 8.70 -18.38
CA ASN A 242 -15.70 9.64 -18.53
C ASN A 242 -16.82 9.33 -17.53
N GLN A 243 -17.53 10.37 -17.09
CA GLN A 243 -18.75 10.24 -16.24
C GLN A 243 -18.49 9.53 -14.91
N CYS A 244 -17.33 9.75 -14.29
CA CYS A 244 -16.92 9.14 -13.04
C CYS A 244 -17.06 10.11 -11.86
N PHE A 245 -17.19 9.55 -10.65
CA PHE A 245 -17.12 10.28 -9.39
C PHE A 245 -18.10 11.45 -9.28
N LYS A 246 -19.31 11.33 -9.79
CA LYS A 246 -20.30 12.43 -9.82
C LYS A 246 -20.61 12.99 -8.41
N ASN A 247 -20.54 12.16 -7.37
CA ASN A 247 -20.90 12.53 -6.00
C ASN A 247 -19.69 12.98 -5.16
N VAL A 248 -18.47 12.96 -5.71
CA VAL A 248 -17.26 13.40 -4.98
C VAL A 248 -17.29 14.90 -4.78
N GLU A 249 -17.36 15.33 -3.54
CA GLU A 249 -17.35 16.73 -3.13
C GLU A 249 -15.92 17.25 -2.95
N VAL A 250 -14.99 16.40 -2.49
CA VAL A 250 -13.61 16.80 -2.26
C VAL A 250 -12.65 15.84 -2.98
N PHE A 251 -11.93 16.36 -3.95
CA PHE A 251 -10.84 15.65 -4.61
C PHE A 251 -9.50 16.13 -4.07
N LYS A 252 -8.70 15.22 -3.51
CA LYS A 252 -7.40 15.52 -2.91
C LYS A 252 -6.28 14.71 -3.54
N CYS A 253 -5.44 15.39 -4.28
CA CYS A 253 -4.20 14.89 -4.84
C CYS A 253 -3.04 15.62 -4.14
N ARG A 254 -2.69 15.17 -2.93
CA ARG A 254 -1.75 15.89 -2.05
C ARG A 254 -0.60 15.01 -1.58
N GLN A 255 0.61 15.61 -1.53
CA GLN A 255 1.81 14.95 -0.97
C GLN A 255 2.20 13.65 -1.69
N LEU A 256 1.91 13.55 -2.98
CA LEU A 256 2.25 12.39 -3.81
C LEU A 256 3.58 12.63 -4.52
N SER A 257 4.67 12.23 -3.88
CA SER A 257 6.03 12.49 -4.35
C SER A 257 6.42 11.74 -5.63
N ALA A 258 5.67 10.69 -5.99
CA ALA A 258 5.90 9.89 -7.19
C ALA A 258 5.02 10.32 -8.37
N LEU A 259 3.92 11.04 -8.14
CA LEU A 259 2.91 11.36 -9.16
C LEU A 259 3.48 12.23 -10.28
N GLU A 260 3.30 11.77 -11.51
CA GLU A 260 3.82 12.39 -12.75
C GLU A 260 2.70 12.90 -13.65
N ARG A 261 1.54 12.19 -13.68
CA ARG A 261 0.42 12.50 -14.58
C ARG A 261 -0.92 12.35 -13.89
N VAL A 262 -1.81 13.29 -14.15
CA VAL A 262 -3.24 13.23 -13.81
C VAL A 262 -4.06 13.50 -15.04
N GLU A 263 -4.90 12.53 -15.44
CA GLU A 263 -5.81 12.65 -16.56
C GLU A 263 -7.23 12.33 -16.11
N VAL A 264 -8.17 13.22 -16.41
CA VAL A 264 -9.59 13.08 -16.07
C VAL A 264 -10.41 13.21 -17.35
N GLY A 265 -11.25 12.25 -17.62
CA GLY A 265 -12.15 12.23 -18.77
C GLY A 265 -13.27 13.28 -18.68
N ALA A 266 -14.17 13.26 -19.66
CA ALA A 266 -15.28 14.20 -19.75
C ALA A 266 -16.40 13.89 -18.75
N ASN A 267 -17.12 14.92 -18.30
CA ASN A 267 -18.29 14.82 -17.43
C ASN A 267 -18.01 14.10 -16.10
N SER A 268 -16.78 14.12 -15.62
CA SER A 268 -16.38 13.48 -14.36
C SER A 268 -16.34 14.49 -13.23
N PHE A 269 -16.53 14.04 -11.99
CA PHE A 269 -16.59 14.91 -10.81
C PHE A 269 -17.64 16.02 -10.93
N THR A 270 -18.76 15.77 -11.58
CA THR A 270 -19.82 16.78 -11.76
C THR A 270 -21.20 16.11 -11.63
N LEU A 271 -22.14 16.84 -11.04
CA LEU A 271 -23.54 16.40 -10.97
C LEU A 271 -24.20 16.59 -12.34
N SER A 272 -24.93 15.59 -12.80
CA SER A 272 -25.55 15.57 -14.13
C SER A 272 -26.68 16.60 -14.33
N VAL A 273 -27.10 17.29 -13.26
CA VAL A 273 -28.15 18.33 -13.29
C VAL A 273 -27.69 19.50 -12.44
N VAL A 274 -26.94 20.40 -13.03
CA VAL A 274 -26.61 21.66 -12.40
C VAL A 274 -27.57 22.71 -12.95
N GLN A 275 -28.52 23.18 -12.15
CA GLN A 275 -29.31 24.34 -12.49
C GLN A 275 -28.43 25.59 -12.25
N GLU A 276 -28.49 26.58 -13.11
CA GLU A 276 -27.61 27.76 -13.08
C GLU A 276 -27.67 28.54 -11.75
N ASP A 277 -28.77 28.39 -11.00
CA ASP A 277 -28.97 29.08 -9.72
C ASP A 277 -28.27 28.38 -8.52
N ASP A 278 -27.78 27.13 -8.65
CA ASP A 278 -27.19 26.35 -7.55
C ASP A 278 -25.64 26.38 -7.51
N LEU A 279 -24.98 27.02 -8.47
CA LEU A 279 -23.51 27.01 -8.57
C LEU A 279 -22.80 27.85 -7.51
N SER A 280 -23.50 28.83 -6.89
CA SER A 280 -22.88 29.76 -5.95
C SER A 280 -22.64 29.21 -4.53
N ASP A 281 -23.29 28.12 -4.16
CA ASP A 281 -23.22 27.52 -2.80
C ASP A 281 -22.54 26.14 -2.79
N SER A 282 -21.81 25.80 -3.83
CA SER A 282 -21.13 24.50 -3.92
C SER A 282 -20.03 24.38 -2.87
N ASN A 283 -20.07 23.32 -2.09
CA ASN A 283 -19.01 22.91 -1.14
C ASN A 283 -18.05 21.89 -1.77
N ARG A 284 -17.78 22.01 -3.07
CA ARG A 284 -16.93 21.06 -3.79
C ARG A 284 -15.56 21.66 -4.07
N PHE A 285 -14.50 20.88 -3.80
CA PHE A 285 -13.14 21.39 -3.79
C PHE A 285 -12.17 20.46 -4.51
N PHE A 286 -11.35 21.03 -5.38
CA PHE A 286 -10.25 20.37 -6.06
C PHE A 286 -8.91 20.83 -5.48
N PHE A 287 -8.07 19.88 -5.09
CA PHE A 287 -6.73 20.14 -4.58
C PHE A 287 -5.69 19.30 -5.31
N LEU A 288 -4.69 19.96 -5.86
CA LEU A 288 -3.45 19.37 -6.36
C LEU A 288 -2.30 20.11 -5.69
N ASP A 289 -1.72 19.51 -4.64
CA ASP A 289 -0.73 20.19 -3.80
C ASP A 289 0.42 19.29 -3.41
N SER A 290 1.63 19.87 -3.37
CA SER A 290 2.86 19.17 -2.93
C SER A 290 3.13 17.87 -3.70
N CYS A 291 2.92 17.91 -5.00
CA CYS A 291 3.19 16.84 -5.94
C CYS A 291 4.35 17.24 -6.88
N PRO A 292 5.61 17.18 -6.42
CA PRO A 292 6.76 17.84 -7.05
C PRO A 292 7.15 17.24 -8.41
N LYS A 293 6.66 16.06 -8.78
CA LYS A 293 6.97 15.42 -10.06
C LYS A 293 5.85 15.51 -11.08
N VAL A 294 4.69 16.07 -10.74
CA VAL A 294 3.59 16.22 -11.70
C VAL A 294 4.03 17.10 -12.85
N ARG A 295 3.99 16.55 -14.06
CA ARG A 295 4.30 17.22 -15.32
C ARG A 295 3.08 17.53 -16.13
N GLU A 296 2.05 16.72 -16.01
CA GLU A 296 0.88 16.79 -16.86
C GLU A 296 -0.41 16.71 -16.05
N LEU A 297 -1.28 17.71 -16.22
CA LEU A 297 -2.65 17.74 -15.73
C LEU A 297 -3.59 17.94 -16.91
N LYS A 298 -4.41 16.92 -17.21
CA LYS A 298 -5.44 16.98 -18.24
C LYS A 298 -6.81 16.76 -17.64
N ILE A 299 -7.75 17.64 -17.94
CA ILE A 299 -9.14 17.56 -17.49
C ILE A 299 -10.04 17.69 -18.72
N GLY A 300 -10.81 16.65 -19.01
CA GLY A 300 -11.77 16.62 -20.11
C GLY A 300 -12.93 17.59 -19.92
N PRO A 301 -13.68 17.88 -21.00
CA PRO A 301 -14.75 18.87 -20.95
C PRO A 301 -15.86 18.48 -19.98
N PHE A 302 -16.50 19.48 -19.41
CA PHE A 302 -17.61 19.35 -18.44
C PHE A 302 -17.27 18.61 -17.17
N SER A 303 -16.01 18.50 -16.78
CA SER A 303 -15.59 17.95 -15.50
C SER A 303 -15.35 19.06 -14.49
N PHE A 304 -15.67 18.81 -13.22
CA PHE A 304 -15.58 19.79 -12.12
C PHE A 304 -16.41 21.07 -12.34
N VAL A 305 -17.54 21.01 -13.04
CA VAL A 305 -18.37 22.19 -13.38
C VAL A 305 -18.87 22.91 -12.12
N ASP A 306 -19.30 22.16 -11.13
CA ASP A 306 -19.94 22.62 -9.89
C ASP A 306 -18.96 22.69 -8.70
N TYR A 307 -17.66 22.76 -8.94
CA TYR A 307 -16.66 22.95 -7.90
C TYR A 307 -16.49 24.45 -7.59
N ALA A 308 -16.36 24.76 -6.28
CA ALA A 308 -16.21 26.14 -5.78
C ALA A 308 -14.74 26.55 -5.61
N LEU A 309 -13.80 25.61 -5.61
CA LEU A 309 -12.38 25.90 -5.47
C LEU A 309 -11.56 24.96 -6.33
N CYS A 310 -10.56 25.52 -7.01
CA CYS A 310 -9.49 24.78 -7.67
C CYS A 310 -8.15 25.35 -7.22
N GLU A 311 -7.44 24.59 -6.39
CA GLU A 311 -6.16 24.96 -5.83
C GLU A 311 -5.06 24.06 -6.38
N ILE A 312 -4.05 24.66 -7.00
CA ILE A 312 -2.89 23.97 -7.53
C ILE A 312 -1.65 24.64 -6.93
N GLU A 313 -0.97 23.94 -6.02
CA GLU A 313 0.17 24.47 -5.27
C GLU A 313 1.37 23.51 -5.28
N ASN A 314 2.59 24.05 -5.27
CA ASN A 314 3.82 23.29 -5.08
C ASN A 314 3.97 22.10 -6.06
N VAL A 315 3.66 22.35 -7.34
CA VAL A 315 3.79 21.40 -8.46
C VAL A 315 4.87 21.91 -9.43
N ASP A 316 6.06 22.07 -8.95
CA ASP A 316 7.17 22.77 -9.61
C ASP A 316 7.63 22.15 -10.96
N ALA A 317 7.29 20.89 -11.22
CA ALA A 317 7.61 20.19 -12.47
C ALA A 317 6.50 20.30 -13.53
N LEU A 318 5.40 21.01 -13.27
CA LEU A 318 4.23 21.04 -14.13
C LEU A 318 4.56 21.75 -15.46
N GLU A 319 4.43 21.00 -16.56
CA GLU A 319 4.76 21.43 -17.93
C GLU A 319 3.49 21.66 -18.76
N VAL A 320 2.45 20.83 -18.52
CA VAL A 320 1.22 20.84 -19.31
C VAL A 320 0.01 20.93 -18.39
N ILE A 321 -0.82 21.94 -18.63
CA ILE A 321 -2.17 22.06 -18.08
C ILE A 321 -3.14 22.15 -19.25
N GLN A 322 -4.03 21.17 -19.37
CA GLN A 322 -5.12 21.20 -20.34
C GLN A 322 -6.43 21.04 -19.58
N ILE A 323 -7.31 22.03 -19.68
CA ILE A 323 -8.63 22.03 -19.06
C ILE A 323 -9.66 22.25 -20.17
N GLY A 324 -10.51 21.24 -20.39
CA GLY A 324 -11.48 21.25 -21.47
C GLY A 324 -10.88 21.05 -22.86
N GLU A 325 -11.66 21.38 -23.89
CA GLU A 325 -11.30 21.33 -25.31
C GLU A 325 -11.38 22.69 -25.95
N LEU A 326 -10.45 22.97 -26.88
CA LEU A 326 -10.26 24.31 -27.47
C LEU A 326 -11.48 24.85 -28.24
N GLU A 327 -12.32 23.96 -28.79
CA GLU A 327 -13.46 24.34 -29.62
C GLU A 327 -14.82 24.18 -28.92
N LEU A 328 -14.81 23.73 -27.66
CA LEU A 328 -16.01 23.52 -26.86
C LEU A 328 -16.10 24.51 -25.71
N ASN A 329 -17.30 24.99 -25.40
CA ASN A 329 -17.55 25.62 -24.12
C ASN A 329 -17.56 24.57 -23.02
N SER A 330 -16.39 24.25 -22.51
CA SER A 330 -16.14 23.06 -21.65
C SER A 330 -16.65 23.21 -20.23
N ARG A 331 -17.05 24.42 -19.80
CA ARG A 331 -17.63 24.72 -18.49
C ARG A 331 -16.86 24.19 -17.26
N ASN A 332 -15.61 23.74 -17.43
CA ASN A 332 -14.79 23.27 -16.32
C ASN A 332 -14.56 24.40 -15.33
N PHE A 333 -14.77 24.16 -14.03
CA PHE A 333 -14.58 25.17 -12.99
C PHE A 333 -15.28 26.50 -13.30
N GLU A 334 -16.49 26.46 -13.81
CA GLU A 334 -17.19 27.64 -14.39
C GLU A 334 -17.34 28.81 -13.42
N SER A 335 -17.45 28.52 -12.12
CA SER A 335 -17.63 29.54 -11.06
C SER A 335 -16.37 29.79 -10.23
N VAL A 336 -15.20 29.30 -10.66
CA VAL A 336 -13.98 29.30 -9.84
C VAL A 336 -12.86 30.13 -10.48
N SER A 337 -12.12 30.81 -9.63
CA SER A 337 -10.81 31.37 -10.01
C SER A 337 -9.74 30.29 -9.88
N LEU A 338 -9.00 30.01 -10.95
CA LEU A 338 -7.83 29.13 -10.91
C LEU A 338 -6.69 29.85 -10.18
N GLU A 339 -6.24 29.28 -9.07
CA GLU A 339 -5.08 29.76 -8.33
C GLU A 339 -3.89 28.82 -8.51
N LEU A 340 -2.81 29.34 -9.11
CA LEU A 340 -1.52 28.65 -9.23
C LEU A 340 -0.54 29.27 -8.25
N ARG A 341 -0.03 28.50 -7.31
CA ARG A 341 0.93 28.96 -6.30
C ARG A 341 2.18 28.09 -6.30
N SER A 342 3.36 28.73 -6.24
CA SER A 342 4.65 28.05 -6.06
C SER A 342 5.26 28.46 -4.72
N GLY A 343 5.72 27.46 -3.96
CA GLY A 343 6.39 27.68 -2.67
C GLY A 343 7.85 28.10 -2.78
N ARG A 344 8.42 28.25 -3.99
CA ARG A 344 9.79 28.75 -4.15
C ARG A 344 9.84 30.24 -3.78
N LEU A 345 10.27 30.53 -2.57
CA LEU A 345 10.86 31.83 -2.24
C LEU A 345 12.11 31.95 -3.13
N HIS A 346 12.07 32.87 -4.09
CA HIS A 346 13.30 33.37 -4.70
C HIS A 346 14.08 34.08 -3.59
N ASN A 347 15.08 33.38 -3.03
CA ASN A 347 16.15 34.06 -2.32
C ASN A 347 16.98 34.75 -3.39
N GLU A 348 16.70 36.07 -3.61
CA GLU A 348 17.62 36.97 -4.25
C GLU A 348 18.86 37.21 -3.34
#